data_9d8a9b6887ad5c657ef935bd25a01ef5
#
_entry.id   9d8a9b6887ad5c657ef935bd25a01ef5
#
_cell.length_a   1.000
_cell.length_b   1.000
_cell.length_c   1.000
_cell.angle_alpha   90.00
_cell.angle_beta   90.00
_cell.angle_gamma   90.00
#
_symmetry.space_group_name_H-M   'P 1'
#
loop_
_entity.id
_entity.type
_entity.pdbx_description
1 polymer ?
#
loop_
_entity_poly.entity_id
_entity_poly.type
_entity_poly.pdbx_seq_one_letter_code
_entity_poly.pdbx_strand_id
1 'polypeptide(L)'
;MSPAESVAHLSPERWAEANRLLLRKALAEFAHERLIAPRSLPDGRYEVRGDDGLTSYRFTATRWSLDHWQVAAESITRHRDGGELPLSAIDFFVELRKSLGLSDEILPVYLEEISSTLAGTCYKLTKPRIPVRELAGSGFQAIETGMTEGHPCFVANNGRLGFGVHDYLAYAPETANPVRLVWLAAHRSRAAFTAGVGIAYESFVQGELGAETVERFDGILRERGLDPEDYLLIPVHPWQWWNKLSVTFAAEVAQRRLVCLGEGDDEYLAQQSIRTFFNTTSPEKHYVKTALSVLNMGFMRGLSAAYMEATPAINDWLAQLVENDPVLKSTGLSIIRERAAVGYRHLEYEAATDRYSPYRKMLAALWRESPVPSLREGESLATMASLVHVDHEGASFAAALIERSGLTPVEWLRGYLRAYLTPLLHSFYAYDLVYMPHGENVILVLEDGAVRRAVYKDIAEEIAVMDPQAVLPPAVERIRVEVPEDTKLLSIFTDVFDCFFRFLAAQLADEGVLGEEDFWRTVAESVRAYQEATPELEDKFRQYDLFTPEFALSCLNRLQLRDNRQMVDLTDPSGALQLIGTLKNPIAGF
;
A
#
# COMPACT_ATOMS: atom_id res chain seq x y z
N MET A 1 22.41 -8.62 19.85
CA MET A 1 23.08 -8.52 18.53
C MET A 1 24.34 -7.69 18.67
N SER A 2 25.48 -8.21 18.24
CA SER A 2 26.74 -7.45 18.17
C SER A 2 26.74 -6.53 16.93
N PRO A 3 27.62 -5.50 16.85
CA PRO A 3 27.73 -4.67 15.65
C PRO A 3 28.02 -5.47 14.36
N ALA A 4 28.79 -6.56 14.44
CA ALA A 4 29.07 -7.40 13.29
C ALA A 4 27.85 -8.23 12.84
N GLU A 5 27.04 -8.71 13.77
CA GLU A 5 25.80 -9.45 13.45
C GLU A 5 24.77 -8.53 12.76
N SER A 6 24.79 -7.23 13.03
CA SER A 6 23.85 -6.27 12.44
C SER A 6 23.92 -6.17 10.92
N VAL A 7 25.04 -6.53 10.32
CA VAL A 7 25.30 -6.48 8.87
C VAL A 7 25.53 -7.87 8.25
N ALA A 8 25.31 -8.96 8.99
CA ALA A 8 25.56 -10.31 8.53
C ALA A 8 24.74 -10.75 7.30
N HIS A 9 23.63 -10.09 7.04
CA HIS A 9 22.81 -10.30 5.85
C HIS A 9 23.41 -9.65 4.59
N LEU A 10 24.35 -8.71 4.71
CA LEU A 10 24.99 -7.98 3.61
C LEU A 10 26.21 -8.74 3.07
N SER A 11 26.01 -9.97 2.55
CA SER A 11 27.09 -10.69 1.85
C SER A 11 27.26 -10.17 0.42
N PRO A 12 28.46 -10.30 -0.20
CA PRO A 12 28.68 -9.91 -1.60
C PRO A 12 27.68 -10.54 -2.57
N GLU A 13 27.34 -11.82 -2.38
CA GLU A 13 26.44 -12.58 -3.26
C GLU A 13 25.00 -12.02 -3.16
N ARG A 14 24.48 -11.83 -1.93
CA ARG A 14 23.15 -11.25 -1.73
C ARG A 14 23.07 -9.81 -2.18
N TRP A 15 24.16 -9.06 -1.99
CA TRP A 15 24.24 -7.67 -2.48
C TRP A 15 24.19 -7.61 -4.01
N ALA A 16 24.92 -8.49 -4.71
CA ALA A 16 24.88 -8.57 -6.16
C ALA A 16 23.46 -8.93 -6.66
N GLU A 17 22.81 -9.90 -6.01
CA GLU A 17 21.44 -10.30 -6.34
C GLU A 17 20.43 -9.16 -6.06
N ALA A 18 20.51 -8.49 -4.91
CA ALA A 18 19.64 -7.37 -4.58
C ALA A 18 19.77 -6.21 -5.60
N ASN A 19 21.02 -5.89 -6.02
CA ASN A 19 21.26 -4.90 -7.07
C ASN A 19 20.65 -5.33 -8.41
N ARG A 20 20.78 -6.59 -8.78
CA ARG A 20 20.20 -7.14 -10.01
C ARG A 20 18.68 -7.01 -10.04
N LEU A 21 18.02 -7.40 -8.94
CA LEU A 21 16.56 -7.32 -8.79
C LEU A 21 16.07 -5.85 -8.84
N LEU A 22 16.77 -4.95 -8.15
CA LEU A 22 16.40 -3.52 -8.16
C LEU A 22 16.62 -2.88 -9.53
N LEU A 23 17.73 -3.20 -10.22
CA LEU A 23 18.00 -2.70 -11.58
C LEU A 23 16.99 -3.25 -12.59
N ARG A 24 16.59 -4.52 -12.48
CA ARG A 24 15.50 -5.10 -13.28
C ARG A 24 14.25 -4.20 -13.20
N LYS A 25 13.83 -3.87 -11.98
CA LYS A 25 12.66 -3.03 -11.71
C LYS A 25 12.86 -1.60 -12.21
N ALA A 26 14.01 -0.99 -11.92
CA ALA A 26 14.32 0.38 -12.37
C ALA A 26 14.31 0.51 -13.90
N LEU A 27 14.95 -0.43 -14.62
CA LEU A 27 14.95 -0.45 -16.07
C LEU A 27 13.54 -0.62 -16.65
N ALA A 28 12.70 -1.48 -16.04
CA ALA A 28 11.33 -1.72 -16.48
C ALA A 28 10.45 -0.49 -16.24
N GLU A 29 10.36 -0.01 -15.01
CA GLU A 29 9.42 1.04 -14.63
C GLU A 29 9.82 2.42 -15.15
N PHE A 30 11.12 2.73 -15.22
CA PHE A 30 11.56 4.00 -15.80
C PHE A 30 11.44 4.02 -17.34
N ALA A 31 11.54 2.87 -18.01
CA ALA A 31 11.22 2.77 -19.43
C ALA A 31 9.71 2.94 -19.68
N HIS A 32 8.87 2.33 -18.85
CA HIS A 32 7.42 2.47 -18.89
C HIS A 32 7.01 3.95 -18.72
N GLU A 33 7.52 4.63 -17.71
CA GLU A 33 7.25 6.06 -17.45
C GLU A 33 8.02 7.01 -18.38
N ARG A 34 8.76 6.49 -19.37
CA ARG A 34 9.54 7.28 -20.35
C ARG A 34 10.56 8.22 -19.69
N LEU A 35 11.08 7.83 -18.51
CA LEU A 35 12.22 8.48 -17.85
C LEU A 35 13.52 8.12 -18.55
N ILE A 36 13.61 6.89 -19.03
CA ILE A 36 14.70 6.39 -19.87
C ILE A 36 14.12 5.86 -21.19
N ALA A 37 14.94 5.86 -22.25
CA ALA A 37 14.55 5.38 -23.57
C ALA A 37 15.50 4.25 -24.03
N PRO A 38 15.18 2.97 -23.73
CA PRO A 38 16.00 1.84 -24.15
C PRO A 38 16.07 1.75 -25.68
N ARG A 39 17.28 1.69 -26.22
CA ARG A 39 17.54 1.55 -27.66
C ARG A 39 17.75 0.08 -28.01
N SER A 40 17.04 -0.42 -29.02
CA SER A 40 17.28 -1.77 -29.55
C SER A 40 18.67 -1.90 -30.17
N LEU A 41 19.34 -3.01 -29.90
CA LEU A 41 20.63 -3.41 -30.48
C LEU A 41 20.44 -4.49 -31.55
N PRO A 42 21.40 -4.66 -32.48
CA PRO A 42 21.30 -5.67 -33.54
C PRO A 42 21.21 -7.12 -33.04
N ASP A 43 21.67 -7.39 -31.83
CA ASP A 43 21.67 -8.72 -31.19
C ASP A 43 20.38 -9.00 -30.42
N GLY A 44 19.36 -8.16 -30.53
CA GLY A 44 18.06 -8.32 -29.87
C GLY A 44 18.01 -7.80 -28.43
N ARG A 45 19.12 -7.30 -27.89
CA ARG A 45 19.17 -6.63 -26.59
C ARG A 45 18.71 -5.18 -26.67
N TYR A 46 18.47 -4.59 -25.52
CA TYR A 46 18.26 -3.15 -25.33
C TYR A 46 19.47 -2.53 -24.63
N GLU A 47 19.71 -1.24 -24.88
CA GLU A 47 20.77 -0.44 -24.25
C GLU A 47 20.19 0.86 -23.70
N VAL A 48 20.52 1.17 -22.44
CA VAL A 48 20.33 2.49 -21.82
C VAL A 48 21.71 3.07 -21.52
N ARG A 49 21.94 4.34 -21.87
CA ARG A 49 23.22 5.02 -21.64
C ARG A 49 23.10 5.96 -20.45
N GLY A 50 24.16 6.01 -19.66
CA GLY A 50 24.35 7.01 -18.62
C GLY A 50 24.47 8.43 -19.20
N ASP A 51 24.23 9.43 -18.37
CA ASP A 51 24.29 10.86 -18.74
C ASP A 51 25.70 11.30 -19.20
N ASP A 52 26.74 10.56 -18.81
CA ASP A 52 28.15 10.78 -19.26
C ASP A 52 28.42 10.26 -20.68
N GLY A 53 27.50 9.46 -21.23
CA GLY A 53 27.63 8.80 -22.53
C GLY A 53 28.68 7.67 -22.58
N LEU A 54 29.39 7.40 -21.49
CA LEU A 54 30.45 6.38 -21.37
C LEU A 54 29.93 5.07 -20.77
N THR A 55 29.02 5.18 -19.81
CA THR A 55 28.42 4.03 -19.17
C THR A 55 27.17 3.57 -19.93
N SER A 56 26.95 2.27 -19.99
CA SER A 56 25.73 1.69 -20.57
C SER A 56 25.26 0.46 -19.81
N TYR A 57 23.94 0.28 -19.82
CA TYR A 57 23.25 -0.90 -19.28
C TYR A 57 22.60 -1.64 -20.42
N ARG A 58 22.91 -2.93 -20.58
CA ARG A 58 22.37 -3.79 -21.64
C ARG A 58 21.56 -4.91 -21.04
N PHE A 59 20.42 -5.24 -21.64
CA PHE A 59 19.50 -6.25 -21.13
C PHE A 59 18.59 -6.78 -22.24
N THR A 60 17.94 -7.90 -22.00
CA THR A 60 16.81 -8.40 -22.80
C THR A 60 15.50 -8.12 -22.07
N ALA A 61 14.43 -7.89 -22.82
CA ALA A 61 13.09 -7.68 -22.27
C ALA A 61 12.03 -8.11 -23.26
N THR A 62 10.91 -8.62 -22.74
CA THR A 62 9.63 -8.76 -23.46
C THR A 62 8.82 -7.50 -23.22
N ARG A 63 8.11 -7.03 -24.25
CA ARG A 63 7.21 -5.88 -24.14
C ARG A 63 5.77 -6.39 -24.27
N TRP A 64 4.95 -6.03 -23.29
CA TRP A 64 3.54 -6.36 -23.19
C TRP A 64 2.67 -5.13 -23.40
N SER A 65 1.36 -5.29 -23.36
CA SER A 65 0.41 -4.17 -23.41
C SER A 65 0.68 -3.13 -22.33
N LEU A 66 0.17 -1.92 -22.52
CA LEU A 66 0.42 -0.78 -21.63
C LEU A 66 1.90 -0.40 -21.50
N ASP A 67 2.70 -0.61 -22.57
CA ASP A 67 4.15 -0.39 -22.54
C ASP A 67 4.86 -1.07 -21.36
N HIS A 68 4.36 -2.22 -20.91
CA HIS A 68 4.98 -2.97 -19.83
C HIS A 68 6.27 -3.66 -20.29
N TRP A 69 7.35 -3.40 -19.56
CA TRP A 69 8.67 -3.98 -19.81
C TRP A 69 8.96 -5.10 -18.82
N GLN A 70 9.02 -6.32 -19.30
CA GLN A 70 9.47 -7.45 -18.50
C GLN A 70 10.94 -7.72 -18.79
N VAL A 71 11.80 -7.16 -17.95
CA VAL A 71 13.26 -7.27 -18.08
C VAL A 71 13.73 -8.60 -17.48
N ALA A 72 14.53 -9.34 -18.26
CA ALA A 72 15.18 -10.56 -17.78
C ALA A 72 16.37 -10.20 -16.87
N ALA A 73 16.25 -10.44 -15.57
CA ALA A 73 17.21 -10.03 -14.54
C ALA A 73 18.65 -10.51 -14.85
N GLU A 74 18.79 -11.77 -15.25
CA GLU A 74 20.11 -12.39 -15.53
C GLU A 74 20.80 -11.83 -16.78
N SER A 75 20.04 -11.14 -17.65
CA SER A 75 20.60 -10.54 -18.87
C SER A 75 21.23 -9.16 -18.65
N ILE A 76 21.01 -8.56 -17.48
CA ILE A 76 21.47 -7.19 -17.21
C ILE A 76 22.98 -7.18 -17.04
N THR A 77 23.63 -6.34 -17.84
CA THR A 77 25.07 -6.07 -17.77
C THR A 77 25.34 -4.58 -17.78
N ARG A 78 26.36 -4.13 -17.05
CA ARG A 78 26.84 -2.74 -17.01
C ARG A 78 28.21 -2.65 -17.68
N HIS A 79 28.40 -1.69 -18.56
CA HIS A 79 29.63 -1.51 -19.32
C HIS A 79 30.12 -0.07 -19.22
N ARG A 80 31.46 0.12 -19.22
CA ARG A 80 32.11 1.42 -19.35
C ARG A 80 33.42 1.25 -20.15
N ASP A 81 33.64 2.11 -21.10
CA ASP A 81 34.82 2.11 -21.96
C ASP A 81 35.13 0.73 -22.58
N GLY A 82 34.10 -0.03 -22.94
CA GLY A 82 34.20 -1.37 -23.52
C GLY A 82 34.43 -2.51 -22.52
N GLY A 83 34.64 -2.22 -21.22
CA GLY A 83 34.77 -3.18 -20.16
C GLY A 83 33.43 -3.41 -19.41
N GLU A 84 33.21 -4.62 -18.92
CA GLU A 84 32.08 -4.93 -18.06
C GLU A 84 32.39 -4.56 -16.61
N LEU A 85 31.41 -3.98 -15.92
CA LEU A 85 31.48 -3.57 -14.51
C LEU A 85 30.46 -4.34 -13.67
N PRO A 86 30.70 -4.48 -12.35
CA PRO A 86 29.68 -5.00 -11.43
C PRO A 86 28.40 -4.17 -11.49
N LEU A 87 27.25 -4.81 -11.33
CA LEU A 87 25.97 -4.13 -11.21
C LEU A 87 25.90 -3.35 -9.90
N SER A 88 25.49 -2.11 -9.97
CA SER A 88 25.29 -1.21 -8.82
C SER A 88 24.11 -0.30 -9.09
N ALA A 89 23.05 -0.46 -8.30
CA ALA A 89 21.89 0.41 -8.37
C ALA A 89 22.23 1.84 -7.90
N ILE A 90 23.09 1.98 -6.91
CA ILE A 90 23.55 3.29 -6.43
C ILE A 90 24.22 4.07 -7.57
N ASP A 91 25.14 3.42 -8.29
CA ASP A 91 25.80 4.05 -9.43
C ASP A 91 24.82 4.36 -10.55
N PHE A 92 23.84 3.49 -10.80
CA PHE A 92 22.79 3.71 -11.81
C PHE A 92 22.06 5.04 -11.59
N PHE A 93 21.64 5.34 -10.36
CA PHE A 93 20.95 6.59 -10.05
C PHE A 93 21.87 7.81 -10.15
N VAL A 94 23.16 7.66 -9.86
CA VAL A 94 24.17 8.72 -10.04
C VAL A 94 24.46 8.95 -11.52
N GLU A 95 24.64 7.88 -12.29
CA GLU A 95 24.96 7.92 -13.72
C GLU A 95 23.82 8.43 -14.61
N LEU A 96 22.56 8.26 -14.15
CA LEU A 96 21.36 8.70 -14.87
C LEU A 96 20.63 9.86 -14.17
N ARG A 97 21.28 10.54 -13.20
CA ARG A 97 20.63 11.56 -12.37
C ARG A 97 19.94 12.68 -13.19
N LYS A 98 20.51 13.11 -14.31
CA LYS A 98 19.95 14.15 -15.17
C LYS A 98 18.75 13.63 -15.96
N SER A 99 18.87 12.44 -16.57
CA SER A 99 17.78 11.77 -17.27
C SER A 99 16.59 11.50 -16.36
N LEU A 100 16.85 11.13 -15.09
CA LEU A 100 15.84 10.88 -14.06
C LEU A 100 15.29 12.17 -13.41
N GLY A 101 15.88 13.34 -13.71
CA GLY A 101 15.44 14.61 -13.13
C GLY A 101 15.76 14.78 -11.65
N LEU A 102 16.70 14.01 -11.10
CA LEU A 102 17.10 14.06 -9.70
C LEU A 102 17.93 15.30 -9.39
N SER A 103 17.42 16.18 -8.55
CA SER A 103 18.16 17.36 -8.07
C SER A 103 19.26 16.99 -7.06
N ASP A 104 20.21 17.92 -6.85
CA ASP A 104 21.27 17.74 -5.85
C ASP A 104 20.72 17.64 -4.42
N GLU A 105 19.51 18.15 -4.17
CA GLU A 105 18.86 18.10 -2.88
C GLU A 105 18.15 16.76 -2.65
N ILE A 106 17.50 16.21 -3.67
CA ILE A 106 16.71 14.98 -3.58
C ILE A 106 17.58 13.72 -3.71
N LEU A 107 18.59 13.74 -4.59
CA LEU A 107 19.44 12.58 -4.87
C LEU A 107 20.02 11.92 -3.60
N PRO A 108 20.61 12.63 -2.62
CA PRO A 108 21.15 11.98 -1.42
C PRO A 108 20.10 11.22 -0.61
N VAL A 109 18.90 11.79 -0.44
CA VAL A 109 17.80 11.16 0.30
C VAL A 109 17.26 9.95 -0.46
N TYR A 110 17.18 10.05 -1.79
CA TYR A 110 16.76 8.93 -2.63
C TYR A 110 17.78 7.79 -2.61
N LEU A 111 19.10 8.09 -2.61
CA LEU A 111 20.14 7.07 -2.46
C LEU A 111 20.09 6.38 -1.08
N GLU A 112 19.74 7.10 -0.01
CA GLU A 112 19.52 6.52 1.31
C GLU A 112 18.31 5.56 1.28
N GLU A 113 17.22 5.92 0.62
CA GLU A 113 16.04 5.06 0.46
C GLU A 113 16.35 3.81 -0.40
N ILE A 114 17.12 3.96 -1.47
CA ILE A 114 17.62 2.84 -2.28
C ILE A 114 18.53 1.92 -1.48
N SER A 115 19.44 2.48 -0.68
CA SER A 115 20.32 1.69 0.20
C SER A 115 19.53 0.89 1.23
N SER A 116 18.50 1.52 1.83
CA SER A 116 17.57 0.85 2.74
C SER A 116 16.79 -0.27 2.05
N THR A 117 16.32 -0.03 0.81
CA THR A 117 15.64 -1.03 -0.01
C THR A 117 16.53 -2.23 -0.33
N LEU A 118 17.78 -1.99 -0.74
CA LEU A 118 18.77 -3.04 -1.03
C LEU A 118 19.10 -3.86 0.23
N ALA A 119 19.31 -3.20 1.37
CA ALA A 119 19.58 -3.88 2.64
C ALA A 119 18.40 -4.77 3.06
N GLY A 120 17.17 -4.28 2.94
CA GLY A 120 15.95 -5.06 3.18
C GLY A 120 15.83 -6.27 2.23
N THR A 121 16.17 -6.10 0.95
CA THR A 121 16.21 -7.20 -0.01
C THR A 121 17.26 -8.25 0.39
N CYS A 122 18.47 -7.84 0.77
CA CYS A 122 19.49 -8.75 1.28
C CYS A 122 19.00 -9.54 2.50
N TYR A 123 18.24 -8.91 3.39
CA TYR A 123 17.64 -9.60 4.54
C TYR A 123 16.61 -10.62 4.08
N LYS A 124 15.70 -10.27 3.18
CA LYS A 124 14.70 -11.21 2.61
C LYS A 124 15.36 -12.42 1.96
N LEU A 125 16.50 -12.23 1.29
CA LEU A 125 17.29 -13.31 0.70
C LEU A 125 17.95 -14.26 1.74
N THR A 126 17.92 -13.93 3.04
CA THR A 126 18.32 -14.88 4.11
C THR A 126 17.19 -15.81 4.54
N LYS A 127 15.94 -15.49 4.19
CA LYS A 127 14.78 -16.27 4.59
C LYS A 127 14.65 -17.57 3.79
N PRO A 128 14.02 -18.60 4.36
CA PRO A 128 13.63 -19.76 3.58
C PRO A 128 12.79 -19.36 2.38
N ARG A 129 13.09 -19.94 1.24
CA ARG A 129 12.33 -19.72 0.01
C ARG A 129 11.10 -20.61 0.02
N ILE A 130 9.93 -20.02 0.24
CA ILE A 130 8.66 -20.74 0.25
C ILE A 130 8.12 -20.77 -1.17
N PRO A 131 7.90 -21.95 -1.78
CA PRO A 131 7.26 -22.04 -3.09
C PRO A 131 5.83 -21.47 -3.04
N VAL A 132 5.39 -20.78 -4.10
CA VAL A 132 4.04 -20.19 -4.14
C VAL A 132 2.92 -21.21 -3.97
N ARG A 133 3.12 -22.46 -4.39
CA ARG A 133 2.14 -23.56 -4.18
C ARG A 133 1.92 -23.86 -2.70
N GLU A 134 2.97 -23.79 -1.89
CA GLU A 134 2.90 -23.95 -0.44
C GLU A 134 2.27 -22.70 0.19
N LEU A 135 2.72 -21.52 -0.26
CA LEU A 135 2.21 -20.23 0.22
C LEU A 135 0.70 -20.07 -0.05
N ALA A 136 0.20 -20.53 -1.21
CA ALA A 136 -1.23 -20.50 -1.57
C ALA A 136 -2.12 -21.37 -0.65
N GLY A 137 -1.52 -22.30 0.09
CA GLY A 137 -2.20 -23.10 1.12
C GLY A 137 -1.99 -22.60 2.54
N SER A 138 -1.22 -21.53 2.72
CA SER A 138 -0.84 -21.02 4.03
C SER A 138 -1.89 -20.06 4.61
N GLY A 139 -1.76 -19.73 5.90
CA GLY A 139 -2.62 -18.76 6.58
C GLY A 139 -2.35 -17.32 6.15
N PHE A 140 -3.32 -16.44 6.38
CA PHE A 140 -3.32 -15.04 5.94
C PHE A 140 -2.02 -14.30 6.27
N GLN A 141 -1.56 -14.38 7.52
CA GLN A 141 -0.33 -13.68 7.94
C GLN A 141 0.94 -14.31 7.36
N ALA A 142 0.94 -15.59 7.05
CA ALA A 142 2.05 -16.23 6.36
C ALA A 142 2.17 -15.75 4.90
N ILE A 143 1.04 -15.53 4.22
CA ILE A 143 1.01 -14.91 2.89
C ILE A 143 1.52 -13.48 2.97
N GLU A 144 1.03 -12.67 3.91
CA GLU A 144 1.42 -11.27 4.11
C GLU A 144 2.93 -11.12 4.35
N THR A 145 3.50 -11.94 5.22
CA THR A 145 4.95 -11.89 5.54
C THR A 145 5.84 -12.63 4.53
N GLY A 146 5.25 -13.49 3.70
CA GLY A 146 5.94 -14.26 2.66
C GLY A 146 6.16 -13.49 1.36
N MET A 147 5.48 -12.38 1.14
CA MET A 147 5.68 -11.54 -0.04
C MET A 147 7.08 -10.94 -0.07
N THR A 148 7.76 -11.06 -1.20
CA THR A 148 9.14 -10.56 -1.38
C THR A 148 9.18 -9.20 -2.07
N GLU A 149 8.19 -8.90 -2.91
CA GLU A 149 8.07 -7.63 -3.62
C GLU A 149 7.17 -6.66 -2.84
N GLY A 150 7.53 -5.37 -2.87
CA GLY A 150 6.65 -4.30 -2.41
C GLY A 150 5.72 -3.82 -3.53
N HIS A 151 5.30 -2.55 -3.47
CA HIS A 151 4.45 -1.96 -4.52
C HIS A 151 5.05 -2.17 -5.91
N PRO A 152 4.31 -2.71 -6.89
CA PRO A 152 4.87 -3.12 -8.17
C PRO A 152 5.45 -1.96 -8.98
N CYS A 153 4.82 -0.78 -8.99
CA CYS A 153 5.26 0.37 -9.79
C CYS A 153 6.47 1.10 -9.19
N PHE A 154 6.54 1.27 -7.86
CA PHE A 154 7.61 2.06 -7.26
C PHE A 154 8.95 1.32 -7.23
N VAL A 155 10.00 1.96 -7.73
CA VAL A 155 11.37 1.42 -7.69
C VAL A 155 11.90 1.44 -6.26
N ALA A 156 11.81 2.57 -5.56
CA ALA A 156 12.15 2.68 -4.15
C ALA A 156 10.92 2.31 -3.29
N ASN A 157 10.60 1.03 -3.19
CA ASN A 157 9.34 0.56 -2.60
C ASN A 157 9.48 -0.07 -1.21
N ASN A 158 10.69 -0.20 -0.66
CA ASN A 158 10.94 -0.86 0.62
C ASN A 158 11.90 -0.09 1.53
N GLY A 159 12.27 1.13 1.17
CA GLY A 159 13.06 2.01 2.01
C GLY A 159 12.26 2.49 3.22
N ARG A 160 12.89 2.54 4.40
CA ARG A 160 12.28 2.96 5.66
C ARG A 160 13.21 3.91 6.37
N LEU A 161 13.20 5.19 5.92
CA LEU A 161 14.09 6.22 6.47
C LEU A 161 13.62 6.63 7.86
N GLY A 162 14.46 6.34 8.84
CA GLY A 162 14.17 6.48 10.27
C GLY A 162 14.30 5.18 11.04
N PHE A 163 14.21 4.00 10.37
CA PHE A 163 14.53 2.73 11.00
C PHE A 163 16.04 2.49 10.99
N GLY A 164 16.61 2.20 12.15
CA GLY A 164 17.92 1.57 12.27
C GLY A 164 17.78 0.04 12.14
N VAL A 165 18.93 -0.67 12.25
CA VAL A 165 18.95 -2.14 12.11
C VAL A 165 18.08 -2.84 13.15
N HIS A 166 18.12 -2.38 14.41
CA HIS A 166 17.28 -2.93 15.47
C HIS A 166 15.79 -2.75 15.20
N ASP A 167 15.42 -1.57 14.69
CA ASP A 167 14.03 -1.23 14.36
C ASP A 167 13.53 -2.07 13.19
N TYR A 168 14.37 -2.22 12.16
CA TYR A 168 14.07 -3.08 11.03
C TYR A 168 13.75 -4.52 11.46
N LEU A 169 14.64 -5.10 12.28
CA LEU A 169 14.46 -6.47 12.77
C LEU A 169 13.26 -6.62 13.68
N ALA A 170 12.92 -5.58 14.46
CA ALA A 170 11.80 -5.62 15.38
C ALA A 170 10.45 -5.38 14.70
N TYR A 171 10.38 -4.52 13.65
CA TYR A 171 9.12 -3.97 13.19
C TYR A 171 8.84 -4.13 11.69
N ALA A 172 9.80 -4.61 10.91
CA ALA A 172 9.54 -4.84 9.49
C ALA A 172 8.64 -6.07 9.28
N PRO A 173 7.61 -6.00 8.40
CA PRO A 173 6.68 -7.11 8.17
C PRO A 173 7.37 -8.41 7.78
N GLU A 174 8.37 -8.33 6.92
CA GLU A 174 9.15 -9.46 6.43
C GLU A 174 9.97 -10.17 7.52
N THR A 175 10.15 -9.57 8.69
CA THR A 175 10.79 -10.25 9.81
C THR A 175 9.84 -11.18 10.55
N ALA A 176 8.53 -10.95 10.42
CA ALA A 176 7.47 -11.69 11.10
C ALA A 176 7.66 -11.73 12.64
N ASN A 177 8.31 -10.71 13.21
CA ASN A 177 8.48 -10.64 14.65
C ASN A 177 7.24 -10.07 15.33
N PRO A 178 6.75 -10.68 16.42
CA PRO A 178 5.62 -10.15 17.17
C PRO A 178 6.01 -8.83 17.85
N VAL A 179 5.07 -7.89 17.83
CA VAL A 179 5.20 -6.55 18.42
C VAL A 179 4.15 -6.37 19.49
N ARG A 180 4.52 -5.81 20.63
CA ARG A 180 3.59 -5.30 21.65
C ARG A 180 3.53 -3.79 21.55
N LEU A 181 2.31 -3.25 21.44
CA LEU A 181 2.12 -1.81 21.33
C LEU A 181 2.33 -1.14 22.69
N VAL A 182 2.94 0.04 22.66
CA VAL A 182 3.03 0.92 23.83
C VAL A 182 1.72 1.67 24.01
N TRP A 183 1.25 1.80 25.25
CA TRP A 183 0.03 2.52 25.56
C TRP A 183 0.34 3.79 26.36
N LEU A 184 -0.31 4.87 25.96
CA LEU A 184 -0.26 6.15 26.64
C LEU A 184 -1.66 6.51 27.17
N ALA A 185 -1.71 7.11 28.37
CA ALA A 185 -2.87 7.86 28.79
C ALA A 185 -2.72 9.32 28.35
N ALA A 186 -3.68 9.81 27.59
CA ALA A 186 -3.72 11.13 27.01
C ALA A 186 -4.85 11.94 27.63
N HIS A 187 -4.55 13.07 28.25
CA HIS A 187 -5.53 13.90 28.93
C HIS A 187 -6.58 14.44 27.95
N ARG A 188 -7.86 14.34 28.32
CA ARG A 188 -9.02 14.72 27.49
C ARG A 188 -9.02 16.17 27.03
N SER A 189 -8.26 17.07 27.68
CA SER A 189 -8.08 18.46 27.21
C SER A 189 -7.27 18.57 25.90
N ARG A 190 -6.57 17.50 25.51
CA ARG A 190 -5.69 17.43 24.34
C ARG A 190 -6.07 16.27 23.39
N ALA A 191 -6.77 15.29 23.88
CA ALA A 191 -7.14 14.10 23.12
C ALA A 191 -8.64 14.00 22.92
N ALA A 192 -9.03 13.46 21.79
CA ALA A 192 -10.42 13.15 21.47
C ALA A 192 -10.53 11.70 20.98
N PHE A 193 -11.58 11.01 21.42
CA PHE A 193 -11.99 9.70 20.91
C PHE A 193 -13.23 9.88 20.04
N THR A 194 -13.25 9.23 18.89
CA THR A 194 -14.38 9.19 17.99
C THR A 194 -14.67 7.74 17.61
N ALA A 195 -15.93 7.39 17.42
CA ALA A 195 -16.31 6.04 17.06
C ALA A 195 -17.57 6.02 16.20
N GLY A 196 -17.79 4.90 15.53
CA GLY A 196 -19.02 4.62 14.79
C GLY A 196 -20.24 4.53 15.69
N VAL A 197 -21.40 4.51 15.05
CA VAL A 197 -22.68 4.49 15.76
C VAL A 197 -22.76 3.30 16.74
N GLY A 198 -23.19 3.60 17.96
CA GLY A 198 -23.42 2.60 19.00
C GLY A 198 -22.18 2.14 19.78
N ILE A 199 -21.01 2.76 19.56
CA ILE A 199 -19.78 2.42 20.28
C ILE A 199 -19.52 3.44 21.38
N ALA A 200 -19.45 2.97 22.64
CA ALA A 200 -19.00 3.76 23.78
C ALA A 200 -17.54 3.47 24.10
N TYR A 201 -16.80 4.50 24.51
CA TYR A 201 -15.35 4.42 24.77
C TYR A 201 -14.98 3.31 25.75
N GLU A 202 -15.63 3.29 26.92
CA GLU A 202 -15.27 2.39 28.01
C GLU A 202 -15.44 0.92 27.60
N SER A 203 -16.59 0.57 27.01
CA SER A 203 -16.86 -0.79 26.55
C SER A 203 -15.96 -1.20 25.40
N PHE A 204 -15.62 -0.27 24.50
CA PHE A 204 -14.75 -0.53 23.38
C PHE A 204 -13.31 -0.83 23.86
N VAL A 205 -12.75 0.04 24.69
CA VAL A 205 -11.40 -0.14 25.23
C VAL A 205 -11.28 -1.40 26.08
N GLN A 206 -12.30 -1.69 26.89
CA GLN A 206 -12.34 -2.92 27.67
C GLN A 206 -12.40 -4.17 26.77
N GLY A 207 -13.10 -4.11 25.64
CA GLY A 207 -13.14 -5.19 24.65
C GLY A 207 -11.78 -5.42 23.99
N GLU A 208 -11.06 -4.34 23.66
CA GLU A 208 -9.74 -4.41 23.02
C GLU A 208 -8.62 -4.84 23.97
N LEU A 209 -8.56 -4.29 25.18
CA LEU A 209 -7.47 -4.52 26.14
C LEU A 209 -7.74 -5.65 27.13
N GLY A 210 -9.02 -5.94 27.40
CA GLY A 210 -9.40 -6.77 28.54
C GLY A 210 -9.42 -6.00 29.85
N ALA A 211 -10.25 -6.47 30.79
CA ALA A 211 -10.47 -5.78 32.08
C ALA A 211 -9.20 -5.68 32.95
N GLU A 212 -8.38 -6.72 32.93
CA GLU A 212 -7.13 -6.75 33.74
C GLU A 212 -6.12 -5.70 33.29
N THR A 213 -5.94 -5.54 31.97
CA THR A 213 -5.03 -4.54 31.42
C THR A 213 -5.53 -3.12 31.67
N VAL A 214 -6.85 -2.88 31.52
CA VAL A 214 -7.45 -1.58 31.84
C VAL A 214 -7.25 -1.24 33.32
N GLU A 215 -7.56 -2.15 34.25
CA GLU A 215 -7.36 -1.90 35.71
C GLU A 215 -5.88 -1.69 36.06
N ARG A 216 -4.97 -2.41 35.42
CA ARG A 216 -3.53 -2.18 35.58
C ARG A 216 -3.12 -0.76 35.15
N PHE A 217 -3.62 -0.29 34.00
CA PHE A 217 -3.33 1.06 33.51
C PHE A 217 -3.97 2.15 34.37
N ASP A 218 -5.20 1.95 34.82
CA ASP A 218 -5.86 2.82 35.78
C ASP A 218 -5.11 2.88 37.10
N GLY A 219 -4.60 1.74 37.60
CA GLY A 219 -3.76 1.66 38.78
C GLY A 219 -2.50 2.55 38.67
N ILE A 220 -1.83 2.51 37.52
CA ILE A 220 -0.65 3.37 37.26
C ILE A 220 -1.02 4.86 37.34
N LEU A 221 -2.18 5.26 36.84
CA LEU A 221 -2.64 6.65 36.93
C LEU A 221 -2.97 7.03 38.37
N ARG A 222 -3.72 6.20 39.10
CA ARG A 222 -4.08 6.43 40.51
C ARG A 222 -2.85 6.52 41.43
N GLU A 223 -1.84 5.66 41.23
CA GLU A 223 -0.56 5.72 41.95
C GLU A 223 0.19 7.05 41.75
N ARG A 224 -0.04 7.70 40.60
CA ARG A 224 0.55 9.03 40.30
C ARG A 224 -0.37 10.18 40.75
N GLY A 225 -1.47 9.89 41.44
CA GLY A 225 -2.45 10.88 41.90
C GLY A 225 -3.30 11.49 40.75
N LEU A 226 -3.53 10.71 39.68
CA LEU A 226 -4.30 11.12 38.52
C LEU A 226 -5.62 10.34 38.48
N ASP A 227 -6.68 11.00 38.00
CA ASP A 227 -7.99 10.36 37.79
C ASP A 227 -8.02 9.70 36.40
N PRO A 228 -8.22 8.37 36.29
CA PRO A 228 -8.35 7.70 35.00
C PRO A 228 -9.44 8.27 34.09
N GLU A 229 -10.52 8.82 34.65
CA GLU A 229 -11.63 9.40 33.88
C GLU A 229 -11.22 10.65 33.08
N ASP A 230 -10.16 11.33 33.49
CA ASP A 230 -9.59 12.48 32.77
C ASP A 230 -8.77 12.08 31.54
N TYR A 231 -8.56 10.79 31.30
CA TYR A 231 -7.64 10.32 30.26
C TYR A 231 -8.33 9.40 29.23
N LEU A 232 -7.77 9.39 28.02
CA LEU A 232 -8.03 8.44 26.95
C LEU A 232 -6.79 7.58 26.70
N LEU A 233 -6.98 6.30 26.47
CA LEU A 233 -5.88 5.38 26.14
C LEU A 233 -5.59 5.43 24.64
N ILE A 234 -4.31 5.60 24.27
CA ILE A 234 -3.82 5.66 22.89
C ILE A 234 -2.76 4.58 22.69
N PRO A 235 -2.94 3.63 21.76
CA PRO A 235 -1.88 2.72 21.35
C PRO A 235 -0.88 3.44 20.45
N VAL A 236 0.38 3.13 20.63
CA VAL A 236 1.50 3.79 19.96
C VAL A 236 2.47 2.74 19.46
N HIS A 237 3.00 2.93 18.24
CA HIS A 237 4.10 2.14 17.72
C HIS A 237 5.31 2.26 18.69
N PRO A 238 5.96 1.17 19.13
CA PRO A 238 7.10 1.26 20.05
C PRO A 238 8.20 2.20 19.56
N TRP A 239 8.56 2.13 18.27
CA TRP A 239 9.53 3.06 17.66
C TRP A 239 9.13 4.53 17.86
N GLN A 240 7.83 4.85 17.64
CA GLN A 240 7.30 6.21 17.75
C GLN A 240 7.45 6.74 19.19
N TRP A 241 7.23 5.90 20.17
CA TRP A 241 7.47 6.27 21.57
C TRP A 241 8.94 6.53 21.84
N TRP A 242 9.80 5.55 21.55
CA TRP A 242 11.21 5.60 21.90
C TRP A 242 12.00 6.65 21.13
N ASN A 243 11.74 6.81 19.83
CA ASN A 243 12.55 7.65 18.95
C ASN A 243 11.93 9.03 18.66
N LYS A 244 10.67 9.25 19.04
CA LYS A 244 9.98 10.50 18.72
C LYS A 244 9.26 11.12 19.90
N LEU A 245 8.21 10.50 20.43
CA LEU A 245 7.31 11.14 21.38
C LEU A 245 7.96 11.42 22.74
N SER A 246 8.73 10.50 23.27
CA SER A 246 9.43 10.67 24.56
C SER A 246 10.31 11.93 24.61
N VAL A 247 10.76 12.41 23.44
CA VAL A 247 11.61 13.60 23.31
C VAL A 247 10.79 14.81 22.84
N THR A 248 10.05 14.66 21.73
CA THR A 248 9.33 15.81 21.12
C THR A 248 8.12 16.24 21.93
N PHE A 249 7.52 15.34 22.72
CA PHE A 249 6.39 15.59 23.61
C PHE A 249 6.82 15.67 25.09
N ALA A 250 8.10 15.96 25.37
CA ALA A 250 8.62 15.99 26.73
C ALA A 250 7.85 16.94 27.66
N ALA A 251 7.39 18.10 27.15
CA ALA A 251 6.56 19.04 27.91
C ALA A 251 5.19 18.44 28.28
N GLU A 252 4.57 17.70 27.37
CA GLU A 252 3.29 17.04 27.61
C GLU A 252 3.42 15.92 28.65
N VAL A 253 4.53 15.17 28.60
CA VAL A 253 4.86 14.14 29.57
C VAL A 253 5.17 14.75 30.95
N ALA A 254 6.02 15.80 31.01
CA ALA A 254 6.37 16.47 32.25
C ALA A 254 5.16 17.11 32.96
N GLN A 255 4.20 17.59 32.19
CA GLN A 255 2.96 18.19 32.69
C GLN A 255 1.83 17.15 32.89
N ARG A 256 2.14 15.87 32.74
CA ARG A 256 1.19 14.76 32.90
C ARG A 256 -0.03 14.83 31.98
N ARG A 257 0.05 15.54 30.85
CA ARG A 257 -0.94 15.48 29.78
C ARG A 257 -0.81 14.22 28.92
N LEU A 258 0.40 13.64 28.92
CA LEU A 258 0.68 12.29 28.43
C LEU A 258 1.37 11.48 29.51
N VAL A 259 0.89 10.26 29.76
CA VAL A 259 1.47 9.35 30.74
C VAL A 259 1.75 8.02 30.05
N CYS A 260 3.00 7.57 30.07
CA CYS A 260 3.35 6.24 29.56
C CYS A 260 2.90 5.17 30.57
N LEU A 261 2.10 4.23 30.08
CA LEU A 261 1.53 3.12 30.85
C LEU A 261 2.29 1.80 30.66
N GLY A 262 3.14 1.74 29.62
CA GLY A 262 3.89 0.54 29.25
C GLY A 262 3.27 -0.19 28.08
N GLU A 263 3.64 -1.46 27.93
CA GLU A 263 3.15 -2.31 26.84
C GLU A 263 1.80 -2.96 27.18
N GLY A 264 0.99 -3.18 26.13
CA GLY A 264 -0.20 -4.03 26.21
C GLY A 264 0.18 -5.52 26.22
N ASP A 265 -0.79 -6.38 26.45
CA ASP A 265 -0.56 -7.82 26.59
C ASP A 265 -0.65 -8.58 25.26
N ASP A 266 -1.44 -8.07 24.30
CA ASP A 266 -1.58 -8.68 22.98
C ASP A 266 -0.34 -8.52 22.11
N GLU A 267 -0.04 -9.54 21.32
CA GLU A 267 1.00 -9.55 20.29
C GLU A 267 0.40 -9.28 18.92
N TYR A 268 1.14 -8.55 18.11
CA TYR A 268 0.72 -8.12 16.78
C TYR A 268 1.79 -8.41 15.74
N LEU A 269 1.40 -8.55 14.47
CA LEU A 269 2.30 -8.52 13.32
C LEU A 269 2.08 -7.24 12.51
N ALA A 270 3.20 -6.57 12.18
CA ALA A 270 3.18 -5.42 11.29
C ALA A 270 2.76 -5.86 9.87
N GLN A 271 1.85 -5.09 9.26
CA GLN A 271 1.48 -5.26 7.87
C GLN A 271 2.41 -4.45 6.96
N GLN A 272 2.31 -4.58 5.65
CA GLN A 272 3.22 -3.93 4.68
C GLN A 272 3.30 -2.40 4.84
N SER A 273 2.26 -1.76 5.35
CA SER A 273 2.26 -0.33 5.68
C SER A 273 3.17 0.07 6.85
N ILE A 274 3.81 -0.91 7.53
CA ILE A 274 4.71 -0.79 8.70
C ILE A 274 4.11 -0.14 9.96
N ARG A 275 2.92 0.45 9.87
CA ARG A 275 2.23 1.15 10.99
C ARG A 275 0.86 0.57 11.30
N THR A 276 0.40 -0.41 10.53
CA THR A 276 -0.83 -1.16 10.77
C THR A 276 -0.48 -2.54 11.31
N PHE A 277 -1.15 -2.94 12.36
CA PHE A 277 -0.84 -4.14 13.13
C PHE A 277 -2.04 -5.09 13.18
N PHE A 278 -1.83 -6.34 12.76
CA PHE A 278 -2.79 -7.42 12.91
C PHE A 278 -2.62 -8.09 14.28
N ASN A 279 -3.69 -8.22 15.04
CA ASN A 279 -3.64 -8.89 16.34
C ASN A 279 -3.50 -10.41 16.15
N THR A 280 -2.39 -10.98 16.60
CA THR A 280 -2.12 -12.42 16.50
C THR A 280 -2.52 -13.19 17.74
N THR A 281 -2.68 -12.51 18.88
CA THR A 281 -3.20 -13.12 20.11
C THR A 281 -4.70 -13.38 19.99
N SER A 282 -5.44 -12.44 19.38
CA SER A 282 -6.89 -12.50 19.17
C SER A 282 -7.23 -11.99 17.77
N PRO A 283 -7.14 -12.84 16.73
CA PRO A 283 -7.32 -12.44 15.33
C PRO A 283 -8.70 -11.84 14.99
N GLU A 284 -9.68 -12.05 15.84
CA GLU A 284 -11.04 -11.48 15.75
C GLU A 284 -11.12 -10.02 16.22
N LYS A 285 -10.14 -9.54 17.02
CA LYS A 285 -10.05 -8.14 17.44
C LYS A 285 -9.64 -7.25 16.28
N HIS A 286 -9.76 -5.95 16.49
CA HIS A 286 -9.43 -4.95 15.47
C HIS A 286 -7.93 -4.92 15.16
N TYR A 287 -7.62 -4.58 13.88
CA TYR A 287 -6.30 -4.04 13.57
C TYR A 287 -6.10 -2.72 14.29
N VAL A 288 -4.87 -2.42 14.64
CA VAL A 288 -4.48 -1.11 15.16
C VAL A 288 -3.57 -0.41 14.15
N LYS A 289 -3.99 0.76 13.66
CA LYS A 289 -3.16 1.62 12.79
C LYS A 289 -2.69 2.81 13.62
N THR A 290 -1.36 3.01 13.73
CA THR A 290 -0.74 4.03 14.57
C THR A 290 -0.03 5.09 13.74
N ALA A 291 0.23 6.26 14.31
CA ALA A 291 1.15 7.22 13.73
C ALA A 291 2.60 6.70 13.82
N LEU A 292 3.38 6.91 12.75
CA LEU A 292 4.80 6.54 12.68
C LEU A 292 5.57 7.59 11.90
N SER A 293 6.55 8.24 12.53
CA SER A 293 7.37 9.30 11.90
C SER A 293 8.55 8.71 11.11
N VAL A 294 8.28 7.74 10.27
CA VAL A 294 9.23 7.07 9.35
C VAL A 294 8.80 7.37 7.93
N LEU A 295 9.76 7.76 7.09
CA LEU A 295 9.52 7.99 5.66
C LEU A 295 9.59 6.66 4.92
N ASN A 296 8.57 6.35 4.14
CA ASN A 296 8.50 5.14 3.33
C ASN A 296 7.70 5.41 2.05
N MET A 297 8.28 5.10 0.90
CA MET A 297 7.68 5.32 -0.43
C MET A 297 7.19 6.77 -0.65
N GLY A 298 8.04 7.76 -0.33
CA GLY A 298 7.71 9.17 -0.55
C GLY A 298 6.68 9.77 0.42
N PHE A 299 6.29 9.06 1.50
CA PHE A 299 5.36 9.55 2.50
C PHE A 299 5.85 9.34 3.93
N MET A 300 5.69 10.37 4.76
CA MET A 300 5.76 10.23 6.21
C MET A 300 4.53 9.47 6.71
N ARG A 301 4.72 8.35 7.41
CA ARG A 301 3.63 7.46 7.87
C ARG A 301 2.90 7.98 9.12
N GLY A 302 2.68 9.29 9.21
CA GLY A 302 1.93 9.91 10.29
C GLY A 302 0.40 9.72 10.18
N LEU A 303 -0.31 9.93 11.29
CA LEU A 303 -1.78 10.02 11.34
C LEU A 303 -2.21 11.36 11.93
N SER A 304 -3.14 12.04 11.27
CA SER A 304 -3.66 13.33 11.72
C SER A 304 -4.77 13.17 12.75
N ALA A 305 -4.62 13.80 13.92
CA ALA A 305 -5.67 13.83 14.93
C ALA A 305 -6.98 14.42 14.37
N ALA A 306 -6.90 15.47 13.53
CA ALA A 306 -8.08 16.08 12.91
C ALA A 306 -8.78 15.14 11.90
N TYR A 307 -8.05 14.24 11.22
CA TYR A 307 -8.65 13.28 10.31
C TYR A 307 -9.37 12.17 11.07
N MET A 308 -8.89 11.82 12.25
CA MET A 308 -9.52 10.81 13.09
C MET A 308 -10.94 11.19 13.50
N GLU A 309 -11.26 12.48 13.60
CA GLU A 309 -12.59 12.97 14.01
C GLU A 309 -13.72 12.52 13.06
N ALA A 310 -13.46 12.43 11.76
CA ALA A 310 -14.46 12.06 10.74
C ALA A 310 -14.37 10.59 10.29
N THR A 311 -13.27 9.90 10.60
CA THR A 311 -12.97 8.56 10.08
C THR A 311 -14.07 7.53 10.33
N PRO A 312 -14.63 7.35 11.54
CA PRO A 312 -15.68 6.35 11.75
C PRO A 312 -16.98 6.68 11.01
N ALA A 313 -17.35 7.97 10.93
CA ALA A 313 -18.58 8.40 10.25
C ALA A 313 -18.52 8.13 8.74
N ILE A 314 -17.36 8.33 8.10
CA ILE A 314 -17.14 8.02 6.68
C ILE A 314 -17.29 6.52 6.45
N ASN A 315 -16.72 5.70 7.32
CA ASN A 315 -16.83 4.24 7.23
C ASN A 315 -18.26 3.74 7.40
N ASP A 316 -19.00 4.28 8.37
CA ASP A 316 -20.41 3.91 8.59
C ASP A 316 -21.28 4.34 7.39
N TRP A 317 -21.03 5.51 6.80
CA TRP A 317 -21.73 5.96 5.60
C TRP A 317 -21.46 5.03 4.40
N LEU A 318 -20.20 4.67 4.15
CA LEU A 318 -19.86 3.78 3.03
C LEU A 318 -20.43 2.38 3.25
N ALA A 319 -20.37 1.86 4.48
CA ALA A 319 -20.96 0.55 4.80
C ALA A 319 -22.46 0.52 4.49
N GLN A 320 -23.21 1.56 4.86
CA GLN A 320 -24.63 1.69 4.55
C GLN A 320 -24.88 1.75 3.04
N LEU A 321 -24.04 2.46 2.27
CA LEU A 321 -24.13 2.51 0.82
C LEU A 321 -23.95 1.10 0.23
N VAL A 322 -22.88 0.39 0.62
CA VAL A 322 -22.58 -0.97 0.13
C VAL A 322 -23.68 -1.97 0.51
N GLU A 323 -24.20 -1.89 1.72
CA GLU A 323 -25.27 -2.78 2.21
C GLU A 323 -26.63 -2.55 1.53
N ASN A 324 -26.91 -1.32 1.10
CA ASN A 324 -28.21 -0.98 0.49
C ASN A 324 -28.20 -1.04 -1.02
N ASP A 325 -27.03 -1.00 -1.66
CA ASP A 325 -26.93 -1.09 -3.11
C ASP A 325 -27.02 -2.55 -3.60
N PRO A 326 -27.98 -2.90 -4.47
CA PRO A 326 -28.19 -4.27 -4.90
C PRO A 326 -27.05 -4.81 -5.77
N VAL A 327 -26.37 -3.95 -6.55
CA VAL A 327 -25.25 -4.35 -7.41
C VAL A 327 -24.03 -4.65 -6.56
N LEU A 328 -23.62 -3.72 -5.69
CA LEU A 328 -22.48 -3.92 -4.77
C LEU A 328 -22.69 -5.17 -3.91
N LYS A 329 -23.91 -5.34 -3.36
CA LYS A 329 -24.26 -6.50 -2.57
C LYS A 329 -24.18 -7.82 -3.36
N SER A 330 -24.55 -7.81 -4.65
CA SER A 330 -24.50 -9.00 -5.51
C SER A 330 -23.07 -9.49 -5.80
N THR A 331 -22.07 -8.60 -5.73
CA THR A 331 -20.65 -8.95 -5.87
C THR A 331 -20.05 -9.58 -4.62
N GLY A 332 -20.74 -9.47 -3.49
CA GLY A 332 -20.23 -9.86 -2.17
C GLY A 332 -19.20 -8.88 -1.59
N LEU A 333 -19.09 -7.67 -2.17
CA LEU A 333 -18.23 -6.63 -1.62
C LEU A 333 -18.54 -6.40 -0.15
N SER A 334 -17.51 -6.32 0.66
CA SER A 334 -17.56 -5.84 2.03
C SER A 334 -16.40 -4.88 2.29
N ILE A 335 -16.53 -4.10 3.35
CA ILE A 335 -15.46 -3.25 3.85
C ILE A 335 -15.12 -3.63 5.27
N ILE A 336 -13.86 -3.52 5.66
CA ILE A 336 -13.48 -3.56 7.08
C ILE A 336 -13.38 -2.11 7.57
N ARG A 337 -14.38 -1.75 8.40
CA ARG A 337 -14.57 -0.37 8.84
C ARG A 337 -13.54 0.06 9.87
N GLU A 338 -13.13 1.31 9.78
CA GLU A 338 -12.36 2.00 10.81
C GLU A 338 -13.35 2.47 11.89
N ARG A 339 -13.55 1.60 12.92
CA ARG A 339 -14.65 1.67 13.90
C ARG A 339 -14.47 2.72 14.96
N ALA A 340 -13.23 2.97 15.35
CA ALA A 340 -12.90 3.92 16.39
C ALA A 340 -11.55 4.57 16.08
N ALA A 341 -11.36 5.78 16.58
CA ALA A 341 -10.11 6.50 16.43
C ALA A 341 -9.86 7.39 17.66
N VAL A 342 -8.59 7.64 17.94
CA VAL A 342 -8.14 8.55 18.97
C VAL A 342 -7.03 9.43 18.43
N GLY A 343 -7.13 10.73 18.65
CA GLY A 343 -6.14 11.71 18.21
C GLY A 343 -5.69 12.62 19.34
N TYR A 344 -4.42 12.99 19.36
CA TYR A 344 -3.83 13.94 20.30
C TYR A 344 -3.42 15.22 19.58
N ARG A 345 -3.89 16.35 20.06
CA ARG A 345 -3.60 17.68 19.52
C ARG A 345 -2.47 18.34 20.32
N HIS A 346 -1.32 18.50 19.68
CA HIS A 346 -0.21 19.27 20.25
C HIS A 346 -0.35 20.72 19.83
N LEU A 347 -0.92 21.58 20.69
CA LEU A 347 -1.35 22.94 20.32
C LEU A 347 -0.19 23.82 19.86
N GLU A 348 1.01 23.63 20.39
CA GLU A 348 2.19 24.39 20.03
C GLU A 348 2.65 24.06 18.60
N TYR A 349 2.61 22.79 18.20
CA TYR A 349 2.88 22.40 16.80
C TYR A 349 1.74 22.83 15.86
N GLU A 350 0.50 22.80 16.33
CA GLU A 350 -0.63 23.31 15.54
C GLU A 350 -0.50 24.83 15.29
N ALA A 351 -0.04 25.58 16.28
CA ALA A 351 0.20 27.02 16.15
C ALA A 351 1.42 27.37 15.28
N ALA A 352 2.42 26.50 15.25
CA ALA A 352 3.69 26.72 14.56
C ALA A 352 3.73 26.24 13.11
N THR A 353 2.74 25.46 12.66
CA THR A 353 2.78 24.77 11.36
C THR A 353 1.45 24.84 10.61
N ASP A 354 1.49 24.62 9.29
CA ASP A 354 0.28 24.42 8.47
C ASP A 354 -0.41 23.07 8.78
N ARG A 355 -1.64 22.91 8.27
CA ARG A 355 -2.49 21.73 8.55
C ARG A 355 -1.93 20.41 8.01
N TYR A 356 -1.05 20.43 7.01
CA TYR A 356 -0.49 19.24 6.37
C TYR A 356 0.83 18.80 6.99
N SER A 357 1.41 19.63 7.85
CA SER A 357 2.71 19.38 8.49
C SER A 357 2.79 18.01 9.16
N PRO A 358 3.88 17.25 8.95
CA PRO A 358 4.11 15.98 9.62
C PRO A 358 4.15 16.11 11.16
N TYR A 359 4.46 17.31 11.68
CA TYR A 359 4.43 17.58 13.12
C TYR A 359 3.03 17.56 13.74
N ARG A 360 1.97 17.66 12.93
CA ARG A 360 0.57 17.49 13.38
C ARG A 360 0.09 16.04 13.29
N LYS A 361 0.92 15.12 12.81
CA LYS A 361 0.58 13.74 12.50
C LYS A 361 1.36 12.73 13.34
N MET A 362 1.87 13.13 14.52
CA MET A 362 2.79 12.33 15.32
C MET A 362 2.10 11.40 16.33
N LEU A 363 0.87 11.69 16.75
CA LEU A 363 0.18 10.91 17.78
C LEU A 363 -1.31 10.82 17.50
N ALA A 364 -1.71 9.73 16.89
CA ALA A 364 -3.07 9.27 16.73
C ALA A 364 -3.06 7.75 16.48
N ALA A 365 -4.19 7.11 16.67
CA ALA A 365 -4.41 5.72 16.32
C ALA A 365 -5.86 5.50 15.89
N LEU A 366 -6.09 4.46 15.12
CA LEU A 366 -7.42 3.96 14.79
C LEU A 366 -7.50 2.45 14.89
N TRP A 367 -8.71 1.96 15.10
CA TRP A 367 -9.05 0.55 15.13
C TRP A 367 -9.93 0.20 13.94
N ARG A 368 -9.49 -0.80 13.19
CA ARG A 368 -10.14 -1.30 11.99
C ARG A 368 -10.63 -2.72 12.22
N GLU A 369 -11.83 -3.05 11.77
CA GLU A 369 -12.38 -4.40 11.85
C GLU A 369 -11.41 -5.44 11.29
N SER A 370 -11.40 -6.63 11.91
CA SER A 370 -10.72 -7.79 11.33
C SER A 370 -11.63 -8.45 10.29
N PRO A 371 -11.07 -8.93 9.16
CA PRO A 371 -11.85 -9.71 8.21
C PRO A 371 -12.13 -11.13 8.69
N VAL A 372 -11.41 -11.63 9.70
CA VAL A 372 -11.48 -13.02 10.19
C VAL A 372 -12.88 -13.43 10.65
N PRO A 373 -13.64 -12.61 11.44
CA PRO A 373 -14.98 -12.98 11.86
C PRO A 373 -16.00 -13.12 10.71
N SER A 374 -15.70 -12.59 9.53
CA SER A 374 -16.59 -12.65 8.37
C SER A 374 -16.40 -13.91 7.52
N LEU A 375 -15.40 -14.75 7.84
CA LEU A 375 -15.09 -15.96 7.10
C LEU A 375 -16.11 -17.06 7.36
N ARG A 376 -16.47 -17.77 6.30
CA ARG A 376 -17.24 -18.99 6.32
C ARG A 376 -16.31 -20.21 6.37
N GLU A 377 -16.87 -21.36 6.68
CA GLU A 377 -16.12 -22.62 6.64
C GLU A 377 -15.55 -22.85 5.22
N GLY A 378 -14.26 -23.17 5.14
CA GLY A 378 -13.54 -23.36 3.87
C GLY A 378 -13.02 -22.07 3.22
N GLU A 379 -13.39 -20.89 3.72
CA GLU A 379 -12.83 -19.63 3.22
C GLU A 379 -11.47 -19.30 3.86
N SER A 380 -10.61 -18.66 3.08
CA SER A 380 -9.31 -18.15 3.50
C SER A 380 -9.08 -16.74 2.96
N LEU A 381 -8.05 -16.06 3.46
CA LEU A 381 -7.73 -14.68 3.10
C LEU A 381 -6.37 -14.60 2.41
N ALA A 382 -6.28 -13.70 1.42
CA ALA A 382 -5.00 -13.26 0.86
C ALA A 382 -5.08 -11.76 0.55
N THR A 383 -4.05 -11.00 0.91
CA THR A 383 -3.91 -9.61 0.41
C THR A 383 -3.80 -9.65 -1.12
N MET A 384 -4.54 -8.81 -1.84
CA MET A 384 -4.55 -8.84 -3.31
C MET A 384 -3.15 -8.58 -3.90
N ALA A 385 -2.30 -7.83 -3.20
CA ALA A 385 -0.90 -7.63 -3.58
C ALA A 385 -0.14 -8.96 -3.78
N SER A 386 -0.51 -10.03 -3.09
CA SER A 386 0.12 -11.33 -3.26
C SER A 386 -0.05 -11.94 -4.65
N LEU A 387 -1.06 -11.52 -5.43
CA LEU A 387 -1.27 -12.03 -6.80
C LEU A 387 -0.08 -11.77 -7.72
N VAL A 388 0.66 -10.69 -7.50
CA VAL A 388 1.85 -10.33 -8.28
C VAL A 388 3.16 -10.79 -7.62
N HIS A 389 3.08 -11.57 -6.53
CA HIS A 389 4.25 -12.20 -5.94
C HIS A 389 4.73 -13.37 -6.80
N VAL A 390 6.04 -13.41 -7.05
CA VAL A 390 6.74 -14.47 -7.79
C VAL A 390 7.79 -15.07 -6.87
N ASP A 391 7.84 -16.40 -6.79
CA ASP A 391 8.85 -17.10 -6.03
C ASP A 391 10.20 -17.18 -6.76
N HIS A 392 11.16 -17.84 -6.13
CA HIS A 392 12.52 -17.96 -6.67
C HIS A 392 12.63 -18.87 -7.91
N GLU A 393 11.61 -19.66 -8.20
CA GLU A 393 11.54 -20.51 -9.39
C GLU A 393 10.85 -19.81 -10.56
N GLY A 394 10.35 -18.60 -10.32
CA GLY A 394 9.63 -17.79 -11.31
C GLY A 394 8.13 -18.10 -11.38
N ALA A 395 7.62 -18.93 -10.47
CA ALA A 395 6.19 -19.22 -10.41
C ALA A 395 5.42 -18.14 -9.64
N SER A 396 4.23 -17.77 -10.13
CA SER A 396 3.40 -16.74 -9.51
C SER A 396 2.39 -17.29 -8.52
N PHE A 397 2.10 -16.49 -7.51
CA PHE A 397 1.04 -16.81 -6.55
C PHE A 397 -0.33 -16.89 -7.22
N ALA A 398 -0.60 -16.04 -8.22
CA ALA A 398 -1.84 -16.10 -9.00
C ALA A 398 -1.98 -17.44 -9.76
N ALA A 399 -0.90 -17.93 -10.40
CA ALA A 399 -0.91 -19.22 -11.07
C ALA A 399 -1.15 -20.37 -10.07
N ALA A 400 -0.56 -20.30 -8.88
CA ALA A 400 -0.77 -21.29 -7.83
C ALA A 400 -2.23 -21.31 -7.32
N LEU A 401 -2.87 -20.15 -7.21
CA LEU A 401 -4.31 -20.07 -6.86
C LEU A 401 -5.19 -20.64 -7.98
N ILE A 402 -4.89 -20.36 -9.26
CA ILE A 402 -5.62 -20.91 -10.41
C ILE A 402 -5.51 -22.45 -10.39
N GLU A 403 -4.32 -22.98 -10.26
CA GLU A 403 -4.09 -24.44 -10.18
C GLU A 403 -4.88 -25.07 -9.02
N ARG A 404 -4.80 -24.45 -7.83
CA ARG A 404 -5.50 -24.93 -6.64
C ARG A 404 -7.02 -24.91 -6.79
N SER A 405 -7.57 -23.92 -7.52
CA SER A 405 -9.00 -23.79 -7.70
C SER A 405 -9.64 -24.85 -8.59
N GLY A 406 -8.84 -25.50 -9.42
CA GLY A 406 -9.32 -26.42 -10.45
C GLY A 406 -10.15 -25.75 -11.56
N LEU A 407 -10.26 -24.43 -11.56
CA LEU A 407 -10.93 -23.66 -12.62
C LEU A 407 -9.99 -23.47 -13.82
N THR A 408 -10.57 -23.21 -14.99
CA THR A 408 -9.78 -22.68 -16.09
C THR A 408 -9.28 -21.26 -15.75
N PRO A 409 -8.12 -20.81 -16.28
CA PRO A 409 -7.59 -19.47 -16.00
C PRO A 409 -8.60 -18.35 -16.31
N VAL A 410 -9.40 -18.49 -17.39
CA VAL A 410 -10.44 -17.52 -17.76
C VAL A 410 -11.58 -17.51 -16.74
N GLU A 411 -12.05 -18.67 -16.27
CA GLU A 411 -13.10 -18.74 -15.24
C GLU A 411 -12.62 -18.15 -13.91
N TRP A 412 -11.39 -18.45 -13.52
CA TRP A 412 -10.78 -17.86 -12.35
C TRP A 412 -10.70 -16.33 -12.45
N LEU A 413 -10.21 -15.83 -13.58
CA LEU A 413 -10.12 -14.39 -13.86
C LEU A 413 -11.51 -13.72 -13.81
N ARG A 414 -12.54 -14.31 -14.42
CA ARG A 414 -13.92 -13.78 -14.33
C ARG A 414 -14.42 -13.70 -12.89
N GLY A 415 -14.12 -14.71 -12.06
CA GLY A 415 -14.43 -14.68 -10.63
C GLY A 415 -13.74 -13.53 -9.90
N TYR A 416 -12.45 -13.35 -10.16
CA TYR A 416 -11.66 -12.25 -9.62
C TYR A 416 -12.20 -10.88 -10.08
N LEU A 417 -12.46 -10.68 -11.37
CA LEU A 417 -12.99 -9.42 -11.91
C LEU A 417 -14.38 -9.09 -11.36
N ARG A 418 -15.23 -10.08 -11.19
CA ARG A 418 -16.54 -9.88 -10.54
C ARG A 418 -16.39 -9.40 -9.09
N ALA A 419 -15.45 -9.96 -8.34
CA ALA A 419 -15.22 -9.61 -6.94
C ALA A 419 -14.53 -8.25 -6.78
N TYR A 420 -13.61 -7.89 -7.68
CA TYR A 420 -12.75 -6.73 -7.57
C TYR A 420 -13.15 -5.58 -8.50
N LEU A 421 -13.26 -5.83 -9.81
CA LEU A 421 -13.49 -4.77 -10.80
C LEU A 421 -14.94 -4.28 -10.81
N THR A 422 -15.91 -5.18 -10.76
CA THR A 422 -17.34 -4.80 -10.83
C THR A 422 -17.76 -3.80 -9.75
N PRO A 423 -17.39 -3.96 -8.46
CA PRO A 423 -17.73 -2.96 -7.46
C PRO A 423 -17.05 -1.61 -7.68
N LEU A 424 -15.83 -1.58 -8.21
CA LEU A 424 -15.14 -0.32 -8.56
C LEU A 424 -15.89 0.41 -9.68
N LEU A 425 -16.27 -0.31 -10.74
CA LEU A 425 -17.04 0.27 -11.85
C LEU A 425 -18.37 0.81 -11.35
N HIS A 426 -19.09 0.04 -10.51
CA HIS A 426 -20.40 0.48 -10.03
C HIS A 426 -20.29 1.71 -9.12
N SER A 427 -19.31 1.73 -8.20
CA SER A 427 -19.08 2.89 -7.34
C SER A 427 -18.73 4.13 -8.15
N PHE A 428 -17.90 4.00 -9.20
CA PHE A 428 -17.53 5.10 -10.08
C PHE A 428 -18.75 5.61 -10.88
N TYR A 429 -19.46 4.75 -11.58
CA TYR A 429 -20.53 5.17 -12.50
C TYR A 429 -21.81 5.60 -11.78
N ALA A 430 -22.20 4.90 -10.69
CA ALA A 430 -23.44 5.20 -10.00
C ALA A 430 -23.30 6.33 -8.95
N TYR A 431 -22.11 6.50 -8.36
CA TYR A 431 -21.93 7.38 -7.20
C TYR A 431 -20.80 8.40 -7.36
N ASP A 432 -20.11 8.43 -8.51
CA ASP A 432 -18.86 9.19 -8.70
C ASP A 432 -17.86 8.95 -7.53
N LEU A 433 -17.94 7.77 -6.93
CA LEU A 433 -17.14 7.33 -5.79
C LEU A 433 -15.96 6.51 -6.27
N VAL A 434 -14.77 6.91 -5.88
CA VAL A 434 -13.52 6.21 -6.18
C VAL A 434 -12.82 5.76 -4.91
N TYR A 435 -12.04 4.69 -5.05
CA TYR A 435 -11.19 4.12 -4.03
C TYR A 435 -9.72 4.26 -4.48
N MET A 436 -8.80 3.99 -3.57
CA MET A 436 -7.41 3.68 -3.91
C MET A 436 -7.23 2.14 -3.91
N PRO A 437 -7.60 1.45 -5.00
CA PRO A 437 -7.82 0.00 -4.99
C PRO A 437 -6.56 -0.80 -5.32
N HIS A 438 -5.38 -0.30 -4.93
CA HIS A 438 -4.13 -1.04 -5.11
C HIS A 438 -4.08 -2.32 -4.26
N GLY A 439 -3.13 -3.21 -4.56
CA GLY A 439 -3.07 -4.54 -3.98
C GLY A 439 -3.09 -4.62 -2.45
N GLU A 440 -2.54 -3.60 -1.76
CA GLU A 440 -2.52 -3.56 -0.30
C GLU A 440 -3.87 -3.17 0.32
N ASN A 441 -4.75 -2.48 -0.41
CA ASN A 441 -6.03 -2.00 0.10
C ASN A 441 -7.19 -2.96 -0.14
N VAL A 442 -6.91 -4.11 -0.74
CA VAL A 442 -7.89 -5.15 -1.04
C VAL A 442 -7.45 -6.49 -0.45
N ILE A 443 -8.34 -7.13 0.28
CA ILE A 443 -8.19 -8.51 0.75
C ILE A 443 -9.14 -9.38 -0.07
N LEU A 444 -8.63 -10.44 -0.66
CA LEU A 444 -9.41 -11.45 -1.37
C LEU A 444 -9.86 -12.53 -0.39
N VAL A 445 -11.11 -12.89 -0.45
CA VAL A 445 -11.65 -14.08 0.22
C VAL A 445 -11.67 -15.20 -0.80
N LEU A 446 -10.96 -16.26 -0.47
CA LEU A 446 -10.70 -17.41 -1.32
C LEU A 446 -11.42 -18.65 -0.78
N GLU A 447 -11.90 -19.50 -1.66
CA GLU A 447 -12.35 -20.86 -1.36
C GLU A 447 -11.64 -21.80 -2.34
N ASP A 448 -10.79 -22.67 -1.82
CA ASP A 448 -9.93 -23.56 -2.60
C ASP A 448 -9.14 -22.84 -3.73
N GLY A 449 -8.63 -21.64 -3.45
CA GLY A 449 -7.89 -20.82 -4.41
C GLY A 449 -8.76 -19.97 -5.35
N ALA A 450 -10.07 -20.23 -5.46
CA ALA A 450 -10.99 -19.41 -6.25
C ALA A 450 -11.37 -18.13 -5.49
N VAL A 451 -11.36 -16.99 -6.17
CA VAL A 451 -11.80 -15.71 -5.59
C VAL A 451 -13.31 -15.67 -5.50
N ARG A 452 -13.86 -15.50 -4.29
CA ARG A 452 -15.29 -15.45 -4.02
C ARG A 452 -15.82 -14.04 -3.85
N ARG A 453 -15.09 -13.19 -3.13
CA ARG A 453 -15.42 -11.80 -2.85
C ARG A 453 -14.19 -11.00 -2.46
N ALA A 454 -14.31 -9.68 -2.48
CA ALA A 454 -13.28 -8.76 -2.04
C ALA A 454 -13.71 -8.01 -0.79
N VAL A 455 -12.74 -7.67 0.05
CA VAL A 455 -12.90 -6.85 1.25
C VAL A 455 -12.00 -5.63 1.10
N TYR A 456 -12.59 -4.42 1.10
CA TYR A 456 -11.82 -3.19 0.96
C TYR A 456 -11.46 -2.61 2.32
N LYS A 457 -10.29 -2.00 2.40
CA LYS A 457 -9.74 -1.35 3.60
C LYS A 457 -9.16 0.02 3.29
N ASP A 458 -8.72 0.75 4.32
CA ASP A 458 -8.17 2.13 4.24
C ASP A 458 -9.17 3.15 3.65
N ILE A 459 -10.41 3.08 4.13
CA ILE A 459 -11.56 3.77 3.56
C ILE A 459 -11.46 5.29 3.74
N ALA A 460 -11.35 5.78 4.99
CA ALA A 460 -11.55 7.20 5.26
C ALA A 460 -10.43 8.11 4.72
N GLU A 461 -9.23 7.59 4.54
CA GLU A 461 -8.10 8.36 4.01
C GLU A 461 -8.00 8.29 2.48
N GLU A 462 -8.60 7.27 1.83
CA GLU A 462 -8.29 6.91 0.44
C GLU A 462 -9.52 6.76 -0.46
N ILE A 463 -10.73 7.17 -0.02
CA ILE A 463 -11.88 7.29 -0.90
C ILE A 463 -12.18 8.76 -1.22
N ALA A 464 -12.78 8.98 -2.39
CA ALA A 464 -13.19 10.30 -2.81
C ALA A 464 -14.51 10.26 -3.58
N VAL A 465 -15.38 11.25 -3.36
CA VAL A 465 -16.58 11.52 -4.15
C VAL A 465 -16.31 12.70 -5.06
N MET A 466 -16.34 12.47 -6.39
CA MET A 466 -15.96 13.45 -7.40
C MET A 466 -17.15 14.26 -7.95
N ASP A 467 -18.37 13.95 -7.48
CA ASP A 467 -19.55 14.76 -7.83
C ASP A 467 -19.66 15.97 -6.87
N PRO A 468 -19.53 17.20 -7.38
CA PRO A 468 -19.67 18.40 -6.55
C PRO A 468 -21.10 18.59 -6.00
N GLN A 469 -22.10 17.91 -6.58
CA GLN A 469 -23.50 18.02 -6.20
C GLN A 469 -23.99 16.84 -5.33
N ALA A 470 -23.14 15.84 -5.07
CA ALA A 470 -23.51 14.72 -4.21
C ALA A 470 -23.98 15.20 -2.83
N VAL A 471 -25.07 14.65 -2.33
CA VAL A 471 -25.56 14.98 -0.99
C VAL A 471 -24.84 14.11 0.02
N LEU A 472 -23.87 14.70 0.72
CA LEU A 472 -23.09 14.02 1.76
C LEU A 472 -23.49 14.52 3.16
N PRO A 473 -23.52 13.65 4.17
CA PRO A 473 -23.65 14.09 5.55
C PRO A 473 -22.50 15.03 5.96
N PRO A 474 -22.70 16.02 6.84
CA PRO A 474 -21.64 16.98 7.22
C PRO A 474 -20.35 16.30 7.73
N ALA A 475 -20.45 15.18 8.46
CA ALA A 475 -19.30 14.44 8.95
C ALA A 475 -18.53 13.69 7.83
N VAL A 476 -19.14 13.52 6.65
CA VAL A 476 -18.56 12.80 5.49
C VAL A 476 -18.04 13.78 4.43
N GLU A 477 -18.40 15.05 4.50
CA GLU A 477 -18.10 16.08 3.48
C GLU A 477 -16.61 16.16 3.11
N ARG A 478 -15.73 15.73 3.99
CA ARG A 478 -14.27 15.70 3.78
C ARG A 478 -13.85 14.86 2.57
N ILE A 479 -14.62 13.83 2.18
CA ILE A 479 -14.27 12.97 1.04
C ILE A 479 -14.66 13.57 -0.32
N ARG A 480 -15.34 14.71 -0.34
CA ARG A 480 -15.62 15.44 -1.58
C ARG A 480 -14.32 16.02 -2.14
N VAL A 481 -14.07 15.77 -3.41
CA VAL A 481 -12.92 16.33 -4.14
C VAL A 481 -13.38 16.90 -5.48
N GLU A 482 -12.73 17.97 -5.91
CA GLU A 482 -12.87 18.47 -7.28
C GLU A 482 -11.76 17.85 -8.13
N VAL A 483 -12.15 17.17 -9.20
CA VAL A 483 -11.24 16.53 -10.14
C VAL A 483 -11.61 17.00 -11.54
N PRO A 484 -10.63 17.39 -12.39
CA PRO A 484 -10.89 17.70 -13.79
C PRO A 484 -11.61 16.53 -14.49
N GLU A 485 -12.60 16.87 -15.31
CA GLU A 485 -13.50 15.87 -15.92
C GLU A 485 -12.77 14.83 -16.75
N ASP A 486 -11.74 15.23 -17.49
CA ASP A 486 -10.90 14.40 -18.33
C ASP A 486 -9.93 13.49 -17.57
N THR A 487 -9.79 13.68 -16.25
CA THR A 487 -8.91 12.87 -15.40
C THR A 487 -9.65 11.89 -14.49
N LYS A 488 -10.98 11.97 -14.39
CA LYS A 488 -11.78 11.10 -13.49
C LYS A 488 -11.58 9.61 -13.78
N LEU A 489 -11.56 9.20 -15.06
CA LEU A 489 -11.33 7.81 -15.46
C LEU A 489 -9.93 7.27 -15.10
N LEU A 490 -8.97 8.15 -14.77
CA LEU A 490 -7.64 7.69 -14.36
C LEU A 490 -7.69 6.90 -13.06
N SER A 491 -8.70 7.08 -12.22
CA SER A 491 -8.94 6.21 -11.06
C SER A 491 -9.13 4.72 -11.42
N ILE A 492 -9.56 4.43 -12.65
CA ILE A 492 -9.65 3.05 -13.18
C ILE A 492 -8.43 2.74 -14.04
N PHE A 493 -8.09 3.60 -14.99
CA PHE A 493 -6.99 3.32 -15.91
C PHE A 493 -5.62 3.28 -15.22
N THR A 494 -5.33 4.22 -14.32
CA THR A 494 -4.06 4.23 -13.60
C THR A 494 -4.04 3.17 -12.50
N ASP A 495 -5.01 3.21 -11.58
CA ASP A 495 -4.91 2.40 -10.35
C ASP A 495 -5.18 0.92 -10.60
N VAL A 496 -6.06 0.59 -11.56
CA VAL A 496 -6.44 -0.80 -11.84
C VAL A 496 -5.67 -1.34 -13.05
N PHE A 497 -5.77 -0.68 -14.22
CA PHE A 497 -5.19 -1.23 -15.46
C PHE A 497 -3.67 -1.13 -15.45
N ASP A 498 -3.13 0.06 -15.18
CA ASP A 498 -1.69 0.29 -15.26
C ASP A 498 -0.94 -0.16 -14.01
N CYS A 499 -1.42 0.17 -12.81
CA CYS A 499 -0.69 -0.15 -11.58
C CYS A 499 -0.88 -1.59 -11.10
N PHE A 500 -1.85 -2.36 -11.64
CA PHE A 500 -2.08 -3.73 -11.18
C PHE A 500 -2.26 -4.75 -12.32
N PHE A 501 -3.25 -4.55 -13.21
CA PHE A 501 -3.54 -5.55 -14.26
C PHE A 501 -2.40 -5.75 -15.25
N ARG A 502 -1.67 -4.69 -15.56
CA ARG A 502 -0.48 -4.76 -16.41
C ARG A 502 0.53 -5.81 -15.92
N PHE A 503 0.78 -5.86 -14.62
CA PHE A 503 1.70 -6.82 -14.01
C PHE A 503 1.11 -8.23 -14.00
N LEU A 504 -0.15 -8.37 -13.60
CA LEU A 504 -0.82 -9.66 -13.52
C LEU A 504 -0.96 -10.31 -14.89
N ALA A 505 -1.35 -9.53 -15.92
CA ALA A 505 -1.49 -10.01 -17.29
C ALA A 505 -0.16 -10.49 -17.88
N ALA A 506 0.89 -9.66 -17.76
CA ALA A 506 2.22 -10.01 -18.25
C ALA A 506 2.78 -11.26 -17.57
N GLN A 507 2.61 -11.38 -16.26
CA GLN A 507 3.09 -12.50 -15.47
C GLN A 507 2.40 -13.81 -15.85
N LEU A 508 1.06 -13.84 -15.93
CA LEU A 508 0.32 -15.03 -16.34
C LEU A 508 0.62 -15.44 -17.79
N ALA A 509 0.90 -14.46 -18.67
CA ALA A 509 1.26 -14.72 -20.05
C ALA A 509 2.68 -15.29 -20.18
N ASP A 510 3.64 -14.76 -19.43
CA ASP A 510 5.02 -15.25 -19.41
C ASP A 510 5.13 -16.70 -18.89
N GLU A 511 4.33 -17.05 -17.89
CA GLU A 511 4.23 -18.41 -17.36
C GLU A 511 3.42 -19.35 -18.27
N GLY A 512 2.81 -18.84 -19.34
CA GLY A 512 1.95 -19.65 -20.24
C GLY A 512 0.64 -20.12 -19.59
N VAL A 513 0.22 -19.49 -18.49
CA VAL A 513 -1.02 -19.83 -17.76
C VAL A 513 -2.24 -19.24 -18.48
N LEU A 514 -2.16 -17.95 -18.87
CA LEU A 514 -3.22 -17.24 -19.59
C LEU A 514 -2.58 -16.25 -20.56
N GLY A 515 -2.90 -16.38 -21.86
CA GLY A 515 -2.42 -15.42 -22.86
C GLY A 515 -2.87 -14.00 -22.59
N GLU A 516 -2.00 -13.01 -22.87
CA GLU A 516 -2.31 -11.60 -22.61
C GLU A 516 -3.59 -11.14 -23.34
N GLU A 517 -3.78 -11.55 -24.57
CA GLU A 517 -5.01 -11.23 -25.34
C GLU A 517 -6.27 -11.78 -24.67
N ASP A 518 -6.23 -13.02 -24.16
CA ASP A 518 -7.35 -13.63 -23.45
C ASP A 518 -7.62 -12.94 -22.11
N PHE A 519 -6.55 -12.49 -21.42
CA PHE A 519 -6.69 -11.69 -20.21
C PHE A 519 -7.48 -10.40 -20.49
N TRP A 520 -7.03 -9.58 -21.44
CA TRP A 520 -7.66 -8.30 -21.75
C TRP A 520 -9.05 -8.45 -22.39
N ARG A 521 -9.26 -9.51 -23.19
CA ARG A 521 -10.60 -9.86 -23.69
C ARG A 521 -11.55 -10.17 -22.53
N THR A 522 -11.10 -10.92 -21.52
CA THR A 522 -11.93 -11.25 -20.35
C THR A 522 -12.24 -10.01 -19.53
N VAL A 523 -11.30 -9.05 -19.42
CA VAL A 523 -11.55 -7.74 -18.78
C VAL A 523 -12.62 -6.97 -19.58
N ALA A 524 -12.48 -6.87 -20.92
CA ALA A 524 -13.45 -6.20 -21.77
C ALA A 524 -14.85 -6.81 -21.67
N GLU A 525 -14.96 -8.15 -21.74
CA GLU A 525 -16.22 -8.89 -21.56
C GLU A 525 -16.86 -8.59 -20.20
N SER A 526 -16.05 -8.50 -19.12
CA SER A 526 -16.56 -8.19 -17.78
C SER A 526 -17.08 -6.77 -17.67
N VAL A 527 -16.42 -5.80 -18.32
CA VAL A 527 -16.89 -4.39 -18.39
C VAL A 527 -18.20 -4.32 -19.17
N ARG A 528 -18.30 -4.98 -20.34
CA ARG A 528 -19.53 -4.99 -21.14
C ARG A 528 -20.69 -5.66 -20.40
N ALA A 529 -20.44 -6.81 -19.78
CA ALA A 529 -21.46 -7.50 -18.98
C ALA A 529 -22.00 -6.63 -17.84
N TYR A 530 -21.13 -5.83 -17.20
CA TYR A 530 -21.56 -4.85 -16.20
C TYR A 530 -22.42 -3.74 -16.82
N GLN A 531 -22.01 -3.18 -17.97
CA GLN A 531 -22.78 -2.13 -18.68
C GLN A 531 -24.15 -2.62 -19.14
N GLU A 532 -24.22 -3.86 -19.64
CA GLU A 532 -25.49 -4.49 -20.04
C GLU A 532 -26.42 -4.76 -18.86
N ALA A 533 -25.85 -5.06 -17.68
CA ALA A 533 -26.63 -5.31 -16.46
C ALA A 533 -27.14 -4.02 -15.79
N THR A 534 -26.61 -2.85 -16.15
CA THR A 534 -26.94 -1.55 -15.56
C THR A 534 -27.25 -0.49 -16.61
N PRO A 535 -28.26 -0.72 -17.48
CA PRO A 535 -28.56 0.15 -18.62
C PRO A 535 -29.00 1.57 -18.23
N GLU A 536 -29.44 1.76 -17.00
CA GLU A 536 -29.78 3.07 -16.42
C GLU A 536 -28.58 4.03 -16.33
N LEU A 537 -27.34 3.51 -16.41
CA LEU A 537 -26.10 4.28 -16.37
C LEU A 537 -25.52 4.55 -17.77
N GLU A 538 -26.26 4.29 -18.84
CA GLU A 538 -25.77 4.40 -20.23
C GLU A 538 -25.17 5.79 -20.56
N ASP A 539 -25.78 6.87 -20.06
CA ASP A 539 -25.25 8.22 -20.28
C ASP A 539 -23.89 8.43 -19.59
N LYS A 540 -23.68 7.84 -18.42
CA LYS A 540 -22.38 7.85 -17.73
C LYS A 540 -21.35 7.00 -18.49
N PHE A 541 -21.76 5.88 -19.10
CA PHE A 541 -20.85 5.04 -19.92
C PHE A 541 -20.40 5.77 -21.18
N ARG A 542 -21.25 6.58 -21.79
CA ARG A 542 -20.87 7.43 -22.93
C ARG A 542 -19.96 8.59 -22.53
N GLN A 543 -20.21 9.18 -21.35
CA GLN A 543 -19.41 10.28 -20.83
C GLN A 543 -18.00 9.80 -20.43
N TYR A 544 -17.91 8.66 -19.79
CA TYR A 544 -16.69 8.05 -19.28
C TYR A 544 -16.46 6.69 -19.95
N ASP A 545 -16.04 6.74 -21.22
CA ASP A 545 -15.89 5.55 -22.05
C ASP A 545 -14.62 4.78 -21.72
N LEU A 546 -14.77 3.59 -21.09
CA LEU A 546 -13.66 2.68 -20.80
C LEU A 546 -13.09 1.99 -22.06
N PHE A 547 -13.75 2.10 -23.22
CA PHE A 547 -13.26 1.57 -24.50
C PHE A 547 -12.58 2.65 -25.36
N THR A 548 -12.30 3.83 -24.80
CA THR A 548 -11.49 4.85 -25.49
C THR A 548 -10.17 4.26 -25.99
N PRO A 549 -9.68 4.63 -27.20
CA PRO A 549 -8.47 4.03 -27.78
C PRO A 549 -7.20 4.19 -26.94
N GLU A 550 -7.08 5.30 -26.23
CA GLU A 550 -5.91 5.67 -25.44
C GLU A 550 -6.33 6.41 -24.17
N PHE A 551 -5.48 6.37 -23.16
CA PHE A 551 -5.64 7.16 -21.95
C PHE A 551 -4.29 7.72 -21.47
N ALA A 552 -4.31 8.77 -20.66
CA ALA A 552 -3.10 9.43 -20.18
C ALA A 552 -2.27 8.52 -19.29
N LEU A 553 -0.95 8.48 -19.50
CA LEU A 553 -0.01 7.80 -18.62
C LEU A 553 0.28 8.66 -17.40
N SER A 554 -0.10 8.19 -16.23
CA SER A 554 0.22 8.80 -14.94
C SER A 554 1.49 8.16 -14.35
N CYS A 555 2.45 8.97 -13.94
CA CYS A 555 3.81 8.54 -13.62
C CYS A 555 4.11 8.65 -12.12
N LEU A 556 4.08 7.53 -11.41
CA LEU A 556 4.29 7.47 -9.95
C LEU A 556 5.77 7.66 -9.56
N ASN A 557 6.70 7.08 -10.34
CA ASN A 557 8.13 7.26 -10.07
C ASN A 557 8.57 8.70 -10.33
N ARG A 558 8.01 9.39 -11.33
CA ARG A 558 8.29 10.82 -11.55
C ARG A 558 7.89 11.66 -10.35
N LEU A 559 6.77 11.35 -9.71
CA LEU A 559 6.36 12.00 -8.46
C LEU A 559 7.39 11.77 -7.35
N GLN A 560 7.77 10.51 -7.13
CA GLN A 560 8.75 10.16 -6.09
C GLN A 560 10.13 10.77 -6.36
N LEU A 561 10.61 10.76 -7.61
CA LEU A 561 11.90 11.34 -7.99
C LEU A 561 11.92 12.87 -7.86
N ARG A 562 10.76 13.54 -8.01
CA ARG A 562 10.64 14.99 -7.82
C ARG A 562 10.79 15.37 -6.35
N ASP A 563 10.12 14.67 -5.46
CA ASP A 563 10.22 14.85 -4.01
C ASP A 563 9.87 13.56 -3.26
N ASN A 564 10.87 12.78 -2.90
CA ASN A 564 10.66 11.54 -2.15
C ASN A 564 10.38 11.73 -0.65
N ARG A 565 10.32 12.96 -0.15
CA ARG A 565 9.90 13.26 1.23
C ARG A 565 8.41 13.55 1.32
N GLN A 566 7.84 14.16 0.27
CA GLN A 566 6.43 14.48 0.15
C GLN A 566 6.02 14.38 -1.33
N MET A 567 5.75 13.16 -1.77
CA MET A 567 5.51 12.83 -3.18
C MET A 567 4.30 13.56 -3.78
N VAL A 568 3.22 13.70 -3.01
CA VAL A 568 1.99 14.35 -3.45
C VAL A 568 1.80 15.68 -2.73
N ASP A 569 1.43 16.73 -3.46
CA ASP A 569 0.99 17.99 -2.87
C ASP A 569 -0.41 17.79 -2.25
N LEU A 570 -0.46 17.80 -0.92
CA LEU A 570 -1.72 17.60 -0.19
C LEU A 570 -2.67 18.81 -0.27
N THR A 571 -2.22 19.95 -0.83
CA THR A 571 -3.08 21.11 -1.09
C THR A 571 -3.76 21.03 -2.45
N ASP A 572 -3.12 20.36 -3.42
CA ASP A 572 -3.62 20.12 -4.77
C ASP A 572 -3.18 18.73 -5.27
N PRO A 573 -3.81 17.65 -4.78
CA PRO A 573 -3.42 16.28 -5.17
C PRO A 573 -3.60 16.00 -6.66
N SER A 574 -4.63 16.56 -7.29
CA SER A 574 -4.90 16.37 -8.73
C SER A 574 -3.90 17.10 -9.62
N GLY A 575 -3.52 18.34 -9.24
CA GLY A 575 -2.49 19.13 -9.93
C GLY A 575 -1.07 18.56 -9.74
N ALA A 576 -0.86 17.66 -8.77
CA ALA A 576 0.41 16.99 -8.57
C ALA A 576 0.67 15.89 -9.60
N LEU A 577 -0.35 15.37 -10.29
CA LEU A 577 -0.20 14.28 -11.26
C LEU A 577 0.84 14.61 -12.34
N GLN A 578 1.69 13.63 -12.65
CA GLN A 578 2.71 13.72 -13.69
C GLN A 578 2.23 12.91 -14.91
N LEU A 579 1.61 13.59 -15.87
CA LEU A 579 1.07 12.95 -17.08
C LEU A 579 2.06 13.10 -18.24
N ILE A 580 2.44 11.98 -18.88
CA ILE A 580 3.43 11.93 -19.97
C ILE A 580 2.88 11.14 -21.17
N GLY A 581 2.19 11.85 -22.08
CA GLY A 581 1.60 11.22 -23.25
C GLY A 581 0.51 10.20 -22.89
N THR A 582 0.30 9.20 -23.74
CA THR A 582 -0.78 8.22 -23.62
C THR A 582 -0.28 6.78 -23.67
N LEU A 583 -1.06 5.88 -23.11
CA LEU A 583 -0.98 4.43 -23.29
C LEU A 583 -2.12 3.96 -24.18
N LYS A 584 -1.86 2.97 -25.04
CA LYS A 584 -2.92 2.30 -25.79
C LYS A 584 -3.77 1.48 -24.85
N ASN A 585 -5.07 1.66 -24.95
CA ASN A 585 -6.01 0.92 -24.12
C ASN A 585 -6.14 -0.53 -24.61
N PRO A 586 -5.78 -1.54 -23.80
CA PRO A 586 -5.77 -2.92 -24.27
C PRO A 586 -7.16 -3.52 -24.47
N ILE A 587 -8.22 -2.88 -23.95
CA ILE A 587 -9.59 -3.37 -24.14
C ILE A 587 -10.35 -2.66 -25.28
N ALA A 588 -9.80 -1.61 -25.87
CA ALA A 588 -10.49 -0.80 -26.88
C ALA A 588 -10.85 -1.58 -28.17
N GLY A 589 -10.18 -2.69 -28.46
CA GLY A 589 -10.38 -3.49 -29.66
C GLY A 589 -11.39 -4.63 -29.53
N PHE A 590 -11.96 -4.85 -28.33
CA PHE A 590 -12.88 -5.97 -28.05
C PHE A 590 -14.35 -5.58 -28.02
#